data_458e298fc9c902c09d82afdf37cfcc43
#
_entry.id   458e298fc9c902c09d82afdf37cfcc43
#
_cell.length_a   1.000
_cell.length_b   1.000
_cell.length_c   1.000
_cell.angle_alpha   90.00
_cell.angle_beta   90.00
_cell.angle_gamma   90.00
#
_symmetry.space_group_name_H-M   'P 1'
#
loop_
_entity.id
_entity.type
_entity.pdbx_description
1 polymer ?
#
loop_
_entity_poly.entity_id
_entity_poly.type
_entity_poly.pdbx_seq_one_letter_code
_entity_poly.pdbx_strand_id
1 'polypeptide(L)'
;MKKYISILIIALIALAPVFTFAQSVEEKSAANYSKIAPKLKEMAEKGASTSELIITAALMRVNEPYVAGTLETIPEKLIVNIGETDCILFVESCLAMALNAKNGATDYESLCKIVQGLRYRDGIVNGYSSR
;
A
#
# COMPACT_ATOMS: atom_id res chain seq x y z
N MET A 1 -19.51 8.15 50.83
CA MET A 1 -19.38 8.98 49.61
C MET A 1 -18.09 8.71 48.84
N LYS A 2 -16.89 8.73 49.43
CA LYS A 2 -15.64 8.49 48.68
C LYS A 2 -15.53 7.15 47.94
N LYS A 3 -16.09 6.06 48.52
CA LYS A 3 -16.08 4.71 47.87
C LYS A 3 -16.93 4.64 46.57
N TYR A 4 -18.05 5.33 46.53
CA TYR A 4 -18.94 5.32 45.34
C TYR A 4 -18.44 6.20 44.20
N ILE A 5 -17.68 7.27 44.52
CA ILE A 5 -17.03 8.12 43.54
C ILE A 5 -15.94 7.34 42.78
N SER A 6 -15.13 6.50 43.52
CA SER A 6 -14.09 5.66 42.89
C SER A 6 -14.69 4.60 41.96
N ILE A 7 -15.81 4.00 42.29
CA ILE A 7 -16.51 3.00 41.48
C ILE A 7 -17.11 3.66 40.23
N LEU A 8 -17.64 4.90 40.37
CA LEU A 8 -18.19 5.64 39.22
C LEU A 8 -17.11 6.04 38.20
N ILE A 9 -15.94 6.41 38.67
CA ILE A 9 -14.78 6.76 37.80
C ILE A 9 -14.28 5.53 37.04
N ILE A 10 -14.21 4.36 37.69
CA ILE A 10 -13.80 3.10 37.05
C ILE A 10 -14.81 2.66 36.00
N ALA A 11 -16.13 2.83 36.26
CA ALA A 11 -17.18 2.52 35.29
C ALA A 11 -17.16 3.46 34.09
N LEU A 12 -16.78 4.73 34.27
CA LEU A 12 -16.69 5.71 33.16
C LEU A 12 -15.49 5.43 32.23
N ILE A 13 -14.39 4.90 32.75
CA ILE A 13 -13.22 4.51 31.95
C ILE A 13 -13.49 3.25 31.13
N ALA A 14 -14.34 2.32 31.65
CA ALA A 14 -14.71 1.10 30.93
C ALA A 14 -15.66 1.34 29.75
N LEU A 15 -16.31 2.52 29.66
CA LEU A 15 -17.23 2.90 28.58
C LEU A 15 -16.59 3.79 27.51
N ALA A 16 -15.28 4.03 27.58
CA ALA A 16 -14.60 4.72 26.50
C ALA A 16 -14.71 3.86 25.22
N PRO A 17 -15.40 4.33 24.15
CA PRO A 17 -15.43 3.58 22.91
C PRO A 17 -14.00 3.44 22.43
N VAL A 18 -13.52 2.21 22.31
CA VAL A 18 -12.26 1.92 21.60
C VAL A 18 -12.57 2.23 20.14
N PHE A 19 -12.33 3.46 19.72
CA PHE A 19 -12.30 3.81 18.30
C PHE A 19 -11.08 3.12 17.69
N THR A 20 -11.25 1.87 17.30
CA THR A 20 -10.34 1.22 16.35
C THR A 20 -10.54 1.93 15.02
N PHE A 21 -9.70 2.93 14.75
CA PHE A 21 -9.60 3.52 13.43
C PHE A 21 -9.18 2.39 12.48
N ALA A 22 -10.11 1.90 11.67
CA ALA A 22 -9.76 0.98 10.59
C ALA A 22 -8.85 1.75 9.62
N GLN A 23 -7.60 1.33 9.53
CA GLN A 23 -6.61 1.94 8.65
C GLN A 23 -7.06 1.78 7.20
N SER A 24 -7.03 2.85 6.42
CA SER A 24 -7.41 2.81 5.01
C SER A 24 -6.45 1.91 4.21
N VAL A 25 -6.91 1.40 3.05
CA VAL A 25 -6.05 0.62 2.13
C VAL A 25 -4.81 1.42 1.74
N GLU A 26 -4.97 2.72 1.51
CA GLU A 26 -3.88 3.64 1.16
C GLU A 26 -2.85 3.76 2.28
N GLU A 27 -3.28 3.98 3.52
CA GLU A 27 -2.39 4.06 4.69
C GLU A 27 -1.62 2.77 4.92
N LYS A 28 -2.30 1.61 4.83
CA LYS A 28 -1.66 0.29 4.94
C LYS A 28 -0.64 0.08 3.83
N SER A 29 -1.00 0.42 2.61
CA SER A 29 -0.13 0.26 1.44
C SER A 29 1.10 1.16 1.54
N ALA A 30 0.94 2.41 1.93
CA ALA A 30 2.05 3.33 2.18
C ALA A 30 2.98 2.82 3.29
N ALA A 31 2.43 2.32 4.39
CA ALA A 31 3.20 1.74 5.49
C ALA A 31 3.94 0.45 5.08
N ASN A 32 3.33 -0.40 4.26
CA ASN A 32 3.99 -1.60 3.74
C ASN A 32 5.09 -1.25 2.73
N TYR A 33 4.82 -0.31 1.82
CA TYR A 33 5.81 0.15 0.86
C TYR A 33 7.03 0.81 1.53
N SER A 34 6.83 1.58 2.59
CA SER A 34 7.93 2.21 3.33
C SER A 34 8.96 1.23 3.90
N LYS A 35 8.58 -0.04 4.10
CA LYS A 35 9.49 -1.12 4.55
C LYS A 35 10.31 -1.69 3.40
N ILE A 36 9.81 -1.61 2.17
CA ILE A 36 10.41 -2.18 0.95
C ILE A 36 11.28 -1.16 0.24
N ALA A 37 10.79 0.06 0.08
CA ALA A 37 11.37 1.11 -0.75
C ALA A 37 12.86 1.42 -0.45
N PRO A 38 13.31 1.53 0.81
CA PRO A 38 14.71 1.85 1.11
C PRO A 38 15.67 0.77 0.58
N LYS A 39 15.29 -0.51 0.68
CA LYS A 39 16.10 -1.63 0.18
C LYS A 39 16.24 -1.58 -1.34
N LEU A 40 15.14 -1.36 -2.04
CA LEU A 40 15.17 -1.27 -3.51
C LEU A 40 15.96 -0.06 -3.99
N LYS A 41 15.85 1.08 -3.31
CA LYS A 41 16.65 2.28 -3.63
C LYS A 41 18.13 2.02 -3.44
N GLU A 42 18.55 1.45 -2.31
CA GLU A 42 19.95 1.09 -2.06
C GLU A 42 20.52 0.18 -3.17
N MET A 43 19.72 -0.82 -3.59
CA MET A 43 20.13 -1.73 -4.67
C MET A 43 20.24 -1.00 -6.02
N ALA A 44 19.28 -0.11 -6.32
CA ALA A 44 19.29 0.68 -7.56
C ALA A 44 20.53 1.61 -7.62
N GLU A 45 20.88 2.25 -6.51
CA GLU A 45 22.06 3.11 -6.37
C GLU A 45 23.38 2.31 -6.55
N LYS A 46 23.37 1.03 -6.20
CA LYS A 46 24.50 0.09 -6.43
C LYS A 46 24.51 -0.51 -7.83
N GLY A 47 23.62 -0.08 -8.71
CA GLY A 47 23.58 -0.51 -10.10
C GLY A 47 22.75 -1.77 -10.39
N ALA A 48 21.93 -2.24 -9.44
CA ALA A 48 21.05 -3.39 -9.67
C ALA A 48 20.17 -3.18 -10.92
N SER A 49 19.98 -4.24 -11.69
CA SER A 49 19.08 -4.26 -12.84
C SER A 49 17.60 -4.16 -12.40
N THR A 50 16.74 -3.76 -13.32
CA THR A 50 15.29 -3.74 -13.07
C THR A 50 14.77 -5.12 -12.69
N SER A 51 15.28 -6.19 -13.29
CA SER A 51 14.88 -7.57 -12.98
C SER A 51 15.25 -7.96 -11.54
N GLU A 52 16.43 -7.61 -11.07
CA GLU A 52 16.86 -7.87 -9.69
C GLU A 52 15.98 -7.11 -8.69
N LEU A 53 15.60 -5.87 -9.00
CA LEU A 53 14.71 -5.07 -8.17
C LEU A 53 13.29 -5.67 -8.12
N ILE A 54 12.74 -6.13 -9.27
CA ILE A 54 11.45 -6.80 -9.33
C ILE A 54 11.45 -8.07 -8.48
N ILE A 55 12.47 -8.92 -8.63
CA ILE A 55 12.60 -10.16 -7.85
C ILE A 55 12.71 -9.85 -6.36
N THR A 56 13.48 -8.85 -5.98
CA THR A 56 13.63 -8.46 -4.57
C THR A 56 12.30 -7.94 -4.01
N ALA A 57 11.59 -7.09 -4.74
CA ALA A 57 10.27 -6.63 -4.34
C ALA A 57 9.29 -7.80 -4.15
N ALA A 58 9.28 -8.75 -5.07
CA ALA A 58 8.45 -9.95 -5.00
C ALA A 58 8.78 -10.81 -3.78
N LEU A 59 10.07 -11.06 -3.51
CA LEU A 59 10.51 -11.86 -2.36
C LEU A 59 10.16 -11.19 -1.02
N MET A 60 10.20 -9.87 -0.93
CA MET A 60 9.79 -9.15 0.29
C MET A 60 8.28 -9.19 0.54
N ARG A 61 7.48 -9.68 -0.42
CA ARG A 61 6.02 -9.76 -0.39
C ARG A 61 5.47 -11.18 -0.41
N VAL A 62 6.32 -12.19 -0.25
CA VAL A 62 6.00 -13.62 -0.44
C VAL A 62 4.78 -14.11 0.37
N ASN A 63 4.45 -13.51 1.50
CA ASN A 63 3.36 -13.97 2.37
C ASN A 63 2.11 -13.07 2.29
N GLU A 64 2.02 -12.19 1.29
CA GLU A 64 0.80 -11.41 1.10
C GLU A 64 -0.38 -12.31 0.70
N PRO A 65 -1.55 -12.16 1.34
CA PRO A 65 -2.72 -12.96 1.01
C PRO A 65 -3.23 -12.66 -0.40
N TYR A 66 -3.69 -13.72 -1.09
CA TYR A 66 -4.37 -13.57 -2.37
C TYR A 66 -5.80 -13.09 -2.17
N VAL A 67 -6.12 -11.93 -2.71
CA VAL A 67 -7.47 -11.33 -2.66
C VAL A 67 -7.81 -10.77 -4.03
N ALA A 68 -8.85 -11.31 -4.67
CA ALA A 68 -9.34 -10.82 -5.95
C ALA A 68 -10.29 -9.63 -5.79
N GLY A 69 -10.43 -8.81 -6.83
CA GLY A 69 -11.44 -7.74 -6.90
C GLY A 69 -11.13 -6.51 -6.03
N THR A 70 -9.90 -6.35 -5.59
CA THR A 70 -9.52 -5.22 -4.70
C THR A 70 -9.50 -3.85 -5.40
N LEU A 71 -9.66 -3.81 -6.72
CA LEU A 71 -9.69 -2.58 -7.52
C LEU A 71 -11.11 -2.11 -7.89
N GLU A 72 -12.12 -2.91 -7.58
CA GLU A 72 -13.50 -2.62 -8.01
C GLU A 72 -14.11 -1.47 -7.22
N THR A 73 -14.26 -0.32 -7.85
CA THR A 73 -14.87 0.88 -7.27
C THR A 73 -15.74 1.62 -8.28
N ILE A 74 -16.82 2.22 -7.80
CA ILE A 74 -17.70 3.09 -8.57
C ILE A 74 -17.86 4.42 -7.83
N PRO A 75 -17.42 5.56 -8.39
CA PRO A 75 -16.72 5.69 -9.67
C PRO A 75 -15.31 5.08 -9.66
N GLU A 76 -14.76 4.82 -10.85
CA GLU A 76 -13.40 4.34 -11.03
C GLU A 76 -12.39 5.31 -10.39
N LYS A 77 -11.46 4.76 -9.62
CA LYS A 77 -10.34 5.53 -9.02
C LYS A 77 -9.09 4.68 -8.98
N LEU A 78 -7.94 5.33 -8.92
CA LEU A 78 -6.70 4.63 -8.67
C LEU A 78 -6.71 4.01 -7.27
N ILE A 79 -6.50 2.71 -7.21
CA ILE A 79 -6.23 1.97 -5.98
C ILE A 79 -4.89 1.25 -6.15
N VAL A 80 -3.98 1.48 -5.21
CA VAL A 80 -2.72 0.74 -5.11
C VAL A 80 -2.75 -0.02 -3.80
N ASN A 81 -2.86 -1.35 -3.88
CA ASN A 81 -2.93 -2.21 -2.69
C ASN A 81 -1.61 -2.98 -2.54
N ILE A 82 -0.93 -2.74 -1.41
CA ILE A 82 0.31 -3.42 -1.01
C ILE A 82 0.06 -4.07 0.34
N GLY A 83 -0.13 -5.39 0.32
CA GLY A 83 -0.50 -6.18 1.50
C GLY A 83 -1.60 -7.19 1.23
N GLU A 84 -2.38 -6.99 0.16
CA GLU A 84 -3.35 -7.93 -0.39
C GLU A 84 -3.29 -7.82 -1.91
N THR A 85 -3.20 -8.93 -2.63
CA THR A 85 -2.94 -8.85 -4.07
C THR A 85 -3.52 -10.04 -4.83
N ASP A 86 -3.77 -9.84 -6.11
CA ASP A 86 -3.93 -10.94 -7.09
C ASP A 86 -2.67 -11.04 -7.96
N CYS A 87 -2.66 -11.98 -8.89
CA CYS A 87 -1.47 -12.24 -9.72
C CYS A 87 -1.08 -11.04 -10.61
N ILE A 88 -2.04 -10.29 -11.14
CA ILE A 88 -1.78 -9.14 -12.01
C ILE A 88 -1.27 -7.96 -11.19
N LEU A 89 -1.95 -7.64 -10.10
CA LEU A 89 -1.57 -6.53 -9.21
C LEU A 89 -0.22 -6.76 -8.54
N PHE A 90 0.10 -8.02 -8.25
CA PHE A 90 1.41 -8.39 -7.70
C PHE A 90 2.53 -8.03 -8.67
N VAL A 91 2.42 -8.47 -9.93
CA VAL A 91 3.42 -8.19 -10.96
C VAL A 91 3.50 -6.69 -11.25
N GLU A 92 2.37 -6.02 -11.43
CA GLU A 92 2.29 -4.58 -11.70
C GLU A 92 2.97 -3.77 -10.59
N SER A 93 2.65 -4.05 -9.34
CA SER A 93 3.23 -3.30 -8.21
C SER A 93 4.71 -3.60 -7.99
N CYS A 94 5.18 -4.83 -8.21
CA CYS A 94 6.62 -5.14 -8.17
C CYS A 94 7.40 -4.40 -9.27
N LEU A 95 6.84 -4.32 -10.48
CA LEU A 95 7.42 -3.52 -11.56
C LEU A 95 7.44 -2.03 -11.21
N ALA A 96 6.32 -1.49 -10.70
CA ALA A 96 6.24 -0.10 -10.30
C ALA A 96 7.26 0.26 -9.20
N MET A 97 7.43 -0.62 -8.21
CA MET A 97 8.44 -0.46 -7.14
C MET A 97 9.86 -0.42 -7.71
N ALA A 98 10.19 -1.30 -8.65
CA ALA A 98 11.50 -1.31 -9.30
C ALA A 98 11.75 -0.02 -10.09
N LEU A 99 10.76 0.46 -10.83
CA LEU A 99 10.85 1.71 -11.59
C LEU A 99 10.97 2.92 -10.64
N ASN A 100 10.22 2.94 -9.54
CA ASN A 100 10.30 4.01 -8.55
C ASN A 100 11.71 4.09 -7.93
N ALA A 101 12.29 2.95 -7.58
CA ALA A 101 13.66 2.86 -7.06
C ALA A 101 14.69 3.34 -8.10
N LYS A 102 14.53 2.98 -9.38
CA LYS A 102 15.39 3.46 -10.47
C LYS A 102 15.32 4.97 -10.64
N ASN A 103 14.16 5.57 -10.38
CA ASN A 103 13.97 7.02 -10.38
C ASN A 103 14.53 7.70 -9.11
N GLY A 104 15.10 6.94 -8.17
CA GLY A 104 15.66 7.45 -6.92
C GLY A 104 14.60 7.80 -5.86
N ALA A 105 13.32 7.49 -6.11
CA ALA A 105 12.22 7.80 -5.21
C ALA A 105 11.89 6.63 -4.26
N THR A 106 11.35 6.96 -3.09
CA THR A 106 10.93 5.98 -2.07
C THR A 106 9.54 6.28 -1.51
N ASP A 107 8.94 7.39 -1.92
CA ASP A 107 7.63 7.80 -1.43
C ASP A 107 6.50 7.09 -2.16
N TYR A 108 5.38 6.93 -1.46
CA TYR A 108 4.22 6.20 -1.96
C TYR A 108 3.48 6.97 -3.06
N GLU A 109 3.52 8.30 -3.05
CA GLU A 109 2.87 9.11 -4.09
C GLU A 109 3.54 8.91 -5.45
N SER A 110 4.88 8.89 -5.48
CA SER A 110 5.64 8.59 -6.70
C SER A 110 5.35 7.18 -7.21
N LEU A 111 5.23 6.19 -6.32
CA LEU A 111 4.80 4.83 -6.69
C LEU A 111 3.42 4.83 -7.33
N CYS A 112 2.45 5.53 -6.74
CA CYS A 112 1.09 5.63 -7.26
C CYS A 112 1.04 6.24 -8.67
N LYS A 113 1.86 7.25 -8.95
CA LYS A 113 1.98 7.84 -10.29
C LYS A 113 2.49 6.84 -11.32
N ILE A 114 3.46 6.00 -10.96
CA ILE A 114 3.97 4.94 -11.84
C ILE A 114 2.88 3.90 -12.09
N VAL A 115 2.20 3.41 -11.05
CA VAL A 115 1.10 2.46 -11.19
C VAL A 115 -0.01 3.03 -12.07
N GLN A 116 -0.35 4.30 -11.89
CA GLN A 116 -1.35 4.97 -12.74
C GLN A 116 -0.95 4.96 -14.22
N GLY A 117 0.31 5.28 -14.52
CA GLY A 117 0.83 5.25 -15.89
C GLY A 117 0.90 3.85 -16.49
N LEU A 118 1.11 2.81 -15.69
CA LEU A 118 1.11 1.42 -16.14
C LEU A 118 -0.30 0.87 -16.38
N ARG A 119 -1.25 1.23 -15.52
CA ARG A 119 -2.60 0.66 -15.49
C ARG A 119 -3.57 1.36 -16.43
N TYR A 120 -3.48 2.67 -16.55
CA TYR A 120 -4.45 3.46 -17.29
C TYR A 120 -3.86 4.00 -18.59
N ARG A 121 -4.65 3.94 -19.67
CA ARG A 121 -4.27 4.48 -20.98
C ARG A 121 -3.93 5.97 -20.85
N ASP A 122 -2.76 6.35 -21.32
CA ASP A 122 -2.20 7.70 -21.21
C ASP A 122 -2.10 8.23 -19.76
N GLY A 123 -2.14 7.31 -18.76
CA GLY A 123 -2.13 7.68 -17.35
C GLY A 123 -3.40 8.37 -16.86
N ILE A 124 -4.51 8.29 -17.61
CA ILE A 124 -5.75 9.01 -17.31
C ILE A 124 -6.79 8.05 -16.75
N VAL A 125 -7.23 8.29 -15.50
CA VAL A 125 -8.33 7.55 -14.88
C VAL A 125 -9.65 8.09 -15.40
N ASN A 126 -10.29 7.36 -16.31
CA ASN A 126 -11.56 7.76 -16.95
C ASN A 126 -12.47 6.53 -17.14
N GLY A 127 -13.06 6.07 -16.04
CA GLY A 127 -13.88 4.89 -16.02
C GLY A 127 -13.10 3.58 -16.24
N TYR A 128 -13.78 2.46 -16.06
CA TYR A 128 -13.18 1.11 -16.18
C TYR A 128 -12.50 0.87 -17.54
N SER A 129 -13.06 1.41 -18.62
CA SER A 129 -12.53 1.24 -19.99
C SER A 129 -11.17 1.90 -20.24
N SER A 130 -10.68 2.71 -19.28
CA SER A 130 -9.36 3.34 -19.38
C SER A 130 -8.20 2.46 -18.87
N ARG A 131 -8.52 1.33 -18.22
CA ARG A 131 -7.52 0.34 -17.80
C ARG A 131 -6.86 -0.39 -18.95
#